data_a6e478b80867b357cd914a9beb047194
#
_entry.id   a6e478b80867b357cd914a9beb047194
#
_cell.length_a   1.000
_cell.length_b   1.000
_cell.length_c   1.000
_cell.angle_alpha   90.00
_cell.angle_beta   90.00
_cell.angle_gamma   90.00
#
_symmetry.space_group_name_H-M   'P 1'
#
loop_
_entity.id
_entity.type
_entity.pdbx_description
1 polymer ?
#
loop_
_entity_poly.entity_id
_entity_poly.type
_entity_poly.pdbx_seq_one_letter_code
_entity_poly.pdbx_strand_id
1 'polypeptide(L)'
;MADLRAVLVDDEQLARDELGFLLGQLAGIEVIGQAGNGVEALTTIDRLRPDVVFLDVQMPGLTGFEVARRMLEKPVPTHIIFVTAYDQHAIEAFEVNAVDYLLKPVDPVRLGLAVQRAERRVTSDRSLDRVGGPGGAGGSLNDRLEQIVRLVAERQNRRDRLAIKVGERFMLVQAEEIIHASLADESITVVTSQHVGTSNYRTLDELHARLDPGMFWRVHRSHLVNINKIKEIVPWFSRNYILRMNDEKSTEIPVSRAQTRRLREYLKL
;
A
#
# COMPACT_ATOMS: atom_id res chain seq x y z
N MET A 1 25.57 -14.08 18.04
CA MET A 1 25.69 -13.00 17.06
C MET A 1 25.30 -11.73 17.79
N ALA A 2 25.86 -10.57 17.45
CA ALA A 2 25.39 -9.32 18.07
C ALA A 2 24.00 -9.00 17.51
N ASP A 3 23.07 -8.64 18.39
CA ASP A 3 21.71 -8.28 18.00
C ASP A 3 21.69 -7.03 17.11
N LEU A 4 20.77 -7.00 16.16
CA LEU A 4 20.55 -5.87 15.26
C LEU A 4 19.99 -4.68 16.07
N ARG A 5 20.67 -3.56 16.10
CA ARG A 5 20.27 -2.38 16.89
C ARG A 5 19.28 -1.54 16.12
N ALA A 6 18.06 -1.40 16.64
CA ALA A 6 16.94 -0.74 15.97
C ALA A 6 16.52 0.55 16.65
N VAL A 7 16.12 1.55 15.86
CA VAL A 7 15.40 2.75 16.32
C VAL A 7 14.02 2.80 15.68
N LEU A 8 13.00 3.15 16.45
CA LEU A 8 11.61 3.31 16.00
C LEU A 8 11.29 4.79 15.84
N VAL A 9 10.72 5.16 14.71
CA VAL A 9 10.35 6.55 14.39
C VAL A 9 8.94 6.61 13.86
N ASP A 10 8.06 7.24 14.63
CA ASP A 10 6.63 7.38 14.33
C ASP A 10 6.08 8.50 15.21
N ASP A 11 5.17 9.33 14.76
CA ASP A 11 4.57 10.38 15.59
C ASP A 11 3.50 9.83 16.55
N GLU A 12 2.93 8.67 16.24
CA GLU A 12 1.98 7.98 17.08
C GLU A 12 2.65 7.09 18.13
N GLN A 13 2.54 7.43 19.43
CA GLN A 13 3.11 6.62 20.51
C GLN A 13 2.62 5.17 20.49
N LEU A 14 1.32 4.96 20.25
CA LEU A 14 0.74 3.61 20.22
C LEU A 14 1.33 2.75 19.11
N ALA A 15 1.61 3.34 17.94
CA ALA A 15 2.25 2.61 16.83
C ALA A 15 3.69 2.21 17.18
N ARG A 16 4.44 3.09 17.88
CA ARG A 16 5.78 2.73 18.38
C ARG A 16 5.75 1.61 19.42
N ASP A 17 4.76 1.65 20.33
CA ASP A 17 4.62 0.64 21.39
C ASP A 17 4.23 -0.72 20.78
N GLU A 18 3.29 -0.74 19.82
CA GLU A 18 2.90 -1.95 19.09
C GLU A 18 4.08 -2.55 18.30
N LEU A 19 4.79 -1.74 17.54
CA LEU A 19 5.95 -2.20 16.77
C LEU A 19 7.07 -2.68 17.69
N GLY A 20 7.32 -1.98 18.80
CA GLY A 20 8.28 -2.38 19.83
C GLY A 20 7.93 -3.72 20.47
N PHE A 21 6.66 -3.96 20.76
CA PHE A 21 6.16 -5.24 21.27
C PHE A 21 6.38 -6.37 20.25
N LEU A 22 6.05 -6.15 18.98
CA LEU A 22 6.24 -7.15 17.92
C LEU A 22 7.73 -7.48 17.71
N LEU A 23 8.60 -6.48 17.70
CA LEU A 23 10.05 -6.67 17.59
C LEU A 23 10.64 -7.40 18.80
N GLY A 24 10.11 -7.13 20.00
CA GLY A 24 10.51 -7.82 21.23
C GLY A 24 10.20 -9.33 21.24
N GLN A 25 9.35 -9.80 20.33
CA GLN A 25 9.08 -11.24 20.14
C GLN A 25 10.06 -11.91 19.16
N LEU A 26 10.86 -11.13 18.46
CA LEU A 26 11.85 -11.64 17.49
C LEU A 26 13.23 -11.74 18.16
N ALA A 27 13.91 -12.84 17.91
CA ALA A 27 15.31 -12.99 18.34
C ALA A 27 16.24 -12.22 17.40
N GLY A 28 17.36 -11.70 17.93
CA GLY A 28 18.41 -11.07 17.14
C GLY A 28 18.19 -9.60 16.80
N ILE A 29 17.20 -8.93 17.41
CA ILE A 29 16.97 -7.49 17.26
C ILE A 29 16.69 -6.83 18.62
N GLU A 30 17.28 -5.66 18.84
CA GLU A 30 17.09 -4.85 20.05
C GLU A 30 16.66 -3.43 19.69
N VAL A 31 15.56 -2.96 20.28
CA VAL A 31 15.13 -1.56 20.15
C VAL A 31 15.91 -0.69 21.14
N ILE A 32 16.84 0.12 20.62
CA ILE A 32 17.76 0.94 21.41
C ILE A 32 17.31 2.39 21.56
N GLY A 33 16.25 2.79 20.87
CA GLY A 33 15.72 4.16 20.95
C GLY A 33 14.43 4.34 20.17
N GLN A 34 13.75 5.43 20.47
CA GLN A 34 12.52 5.86 19.80
C GLN A 34 12.57 7.36 19.52
N ALA A 35 11.83 7.83 18.52
CA ALA A 35 11.65 9.24 18.18
C ALA A 35 10.21 9.48 17.71
N GLY A 36 9.62 10.61 18.12
CA GLY A 36 8.24 10.99 17.81
C GLY A 36 8.11 11.98 16.64
N ASN A 37 9.19 12.33 15.97
CA ASN A 37 9.19 13.20 14.80
C ASN A 37 10.54 13.13 14.04
N GLY A 38 10.56 13.67 12.81
CA GLY A 38 11.74 13.57 11.95
C GLY A 38 13.00 14.28 12.47
N VAL A 39 12.87 15.39 13.22
CA VAL A 39 14.02 16.10 13.79
C VAL A 39 14.65 15.30 14.94
N GLU A 40 13.82 14.77 15.81
CA GLU A 40 14.24 13.87 16.89
C GLU A 40 14.84 12.58 16.33
N ALA A 41 14.29 12.05 15.24
CA ALA A 41 14.81 10.89 14.54
C ALA A 41 16.25 11.08 14.11
N LEU A 42 16.57 12.17 13.38
CA LEU A 42 17.92 12.47 12.94
C LEU A 42 18.91 12.60 14.10
N THR A 43 18.50 13.28 15.18
CA THR A 43 19.33 13.42 16.39
C THR A 43 19.58 12.07 17.07
N THR A 44 18.56 11.23 17.17
CA THR A 44 18.62 9.92 17.81
C THR A 44 19.48 8.96 16.99
N ILE A 45 19.33 8.96 15.65
CA ILE A 45 20.14 8.16 14.73
C ILE A 45 21.61 8.55 14.81
N ASP A 46 21.91 9.84 14.79
CA ASP A 46 23.29 10.34 14.87
C ASP A 46 23.97 9.96 16.19
N ARG A 47 23.23 9.99 17.30
CA ARG A 47 23.71 9.66 18.63
C ARG A 47 23.91 8.16 18.83
N LEU A 48 22.88 7.35 18.45
CA LEU A 48 22.83 5.93 18.78
C LEU A 48 23.48 5.05 17.72
N ARG A 49 23.63 5.55 16.48
CA ARG A 49 24.22 4.80 15.35
C ARG A 49 23.56 3.41 15.22
N PRO A 50 22.24 3.33 15.01
CA PRO A 50 21.57 2.06 14.87
C PRO A 50 21.95 1.34 13.57
N ASP A 51 21.79 0.03 13.53
CA ASP A 51 21.94 -0.76 12.32
C ASP A 51 20.73 -0.61 11.40
N VAL A 52 19.52 -0.45 11.99
CA VAL A 52 18.27 -0.30 11.25
C VAL A 52 17.36 0.74 11.90
N VAL A 53 16.62 1.48 11.08
CA VAL A 53 15.56 2.40 11.51
C VAL A 53 14.24 1.96 10.90
N PHE A 54 13.23 1.76 11.74
CA PHE A 54 11.83 1.62 11.34
C PHE A 54 11.23 3.01 11.33
N LEU A 55 10.77 3.47 10.17
CA LEU A 55 10.49 4.88 9.91
C LEU A 55 9.09 5.05 9.31
N ASP A 56 8.20 5.78 9.99
CA ASP A 56 6.95 6.18 9.36
C ASP A 56 7.18 7.22 8.26
N VAL A 57 6.39 7.14 7.23
CA VAL A 57 6.44 8.06 6.08
C VAL A 57 5.82 9.41 6.41
N GLN A 58 4.66 9.40 7.06
CA GLN A 58 3.91 10.62 7.36
C GLN A 58 4.05 11.02 8.82
N MET A 59 4.86 12.04 9.05
CA MET A 59 5.04 12.67 10.36
C MET A 59 4.93 14.18 10.24
N PRO A 60 4.46 14.89 11.27
CA PRO A 60 4.44 16.35 11.29
C PRO A 60 5.85 16.96 11.12
N GLY A 61 5.96 17.97 10.27
CA GLY A 61 7.21 18.66 9.99
C GLY A 61 8.05 17.94 8.94
N LEU A 62 9.02 17.13 9.33
CA LEU A 62 9.83 16.33 8.41
C LEU A 62 9.19 14.96 8.17
N THR A 63 8.89 14.69 6.91
CA THR A 63 8.41 13.37 6.46
C THR A 63 9.52 12.30 6.58
N GLY A 64 9.12 11.02 6.64
CA GLY A 64 10.09 9.92 6.66
C GLY A 64 11.02 9.89 5.46
N PHE A 65 10.55 10.27 4.27
CA PHE A 65 11.40 10.36 3.08
C PHE A 65 12.44 11.49 3.18
N GLU A 66 12.09 12.63 3.78
CA GLU A 66 13.05 13.71 4.02
C GLU A 66 14.10 13.30 5.06
N VAL A 67 13.69 12.56 6.10
CA VAL A 67 14.63 11.94 7.06
C VAL A 67 15.57 10.98 6.34
N ALA A 68 15.03 10.07 5.52
CA ALA A 68 15.79 9.09 4.76
C ALA A 68 16.81 9.75 3.81
N ARG A 69 16.40 10.78 3.06
CA ARG A 69 17.33 11.54 2.18
C ARG A 69 18.47 12.16 2.94
N ARG A 70 18.20 12.80 4.09
CA ARG A 70 19.26 13.39 4.95
C ARG A 70 20.19 12.35 5.55
N MET A 71 19.69 11.12 5.79
CA MET A 71 20.55 10.01 6.21
C MET A 71 21.50 9.57 5.10
N LEU A 72 21.07 9.59 3.82
CA LEU A 72 21.93 9.24 2.68
C LEU A 72 23.08 10.25 2.45
N GLU A 73 22.90 11.51 2.87
CA GLU A 73 23.95 12.53 2.79
C GLU A 73 25.09 12.30 3.79
N LYS A 74 24.86 11.44 4.78
CA LYS A 74 25.84 11.13 5.83
C LYS A 74 26.41 9.72 5.63
N PRO A 75 27.72 9.51 5.88
CA PRO A 75 28.35 8.19 5.80
C PRO A 75 27.99 7.35 7.04
N VAL A 76 26.70 7.13 7.29
CA VAL A 76 26.24 6.27 8.38
C VAL A 76 25.63 5.01 7.77
N PRO A 77 26.16 3.82 8.07
CA PRO A 77 25.63 2.55 7.53
C PRO A 77 24.35 2.11 8.26
N THR A 78 23.34 2.97 8.29
CA THR A 78 22.04 2.66 8.90
C THR A 78 21.05 2.32 7.80
N HIS A 79 20.46 1.15 7.88
CA HIS A 79 19.43 0.70 6.95
C HIS A 79 18.04 1.21 7.34
N ILE A 80 17.16 1.37 6.35
CA ILE A 80 15.82 1.90 6.54
C ILE A 80 14.78 0.84 6.18
N ILE A 81 13.80 0.64 7.06
CA ILE A 81 12.55 -0.09 6.81
C ILE A 81 11.42 0.91 7.04
N PHE A 82 10.64 1.21 6.01
CA PHE A 82 9.46 2.05 6.19
C PHE A 82 8.31 1.25 6.79
N VAL A 83 7.57 1.89 7.73
CA VAL A 83 6.38 1.31 8.38
C VAL A 83 5.28 2.36 8.39
N THR A 84 4.29 2.26 7.51
CA THR A 84 3.31 3.33 7.30
C THR A 84 1.92 2.83 6.94
N ALA A 85 0.90 3.66 7.15
CA ALA A 85 -0.46 3.39 6.70
C ALA A 85 -0.66 3.59 5.18
N TYR A 86 0.29 4.22 4.50
CA TYR A 86 0.16 4.64 3.10
C TYR A 86 0.88 3.69 2.16
N ASP A 87 0.15 3.15 1.20
CA ASP A 87 0.65 2.19 0.21
C ASP A 87 1.25 2.85 -1.05
N GLN A 88 0.87 4.10 -1.31
CA GLN A 88 1.22 4.80 -2.55
C GLN A 88 2.68 5.26 -2.64
N HIS A 89 3.41 5.26 -1.53
CA HIS A 89 4.80 5.72 -1.45
C HIS A 89 5.85 4.60 -1.54
N ALA A 90 5.43 3.38 -1.82
CA ALA A 90 6.36 2.25 -1.91
C ALA A 90 7.43 2.45 -3.01
N ILE A 91 7.12 3.17 -4.10
CA ILE A 91 8.07 3.48 -5.17
C ILE A 91 9.16 4.45 -4.69
N GLU A 92 8.80 5.48 -3.91
CA GLU A 92 9.76 6.44 -3.37
C GLU A 92 10.74 5.79 -2.37
N ALA A 93 10.33 4.72 -1.69
CA ALA A 93 11.19 3.95 -0.80
C ALA A 93 12.40 3.32 -1.53
N PHE A 94 12.26 3.02 -2.83
CA PHE A 94 13.37 2.53 -3.64
C PHE A 94 14.41 3.61 -3.95
N GLU A 95 13.98 4.85 -4.15
CA GLU A 95 14.89 5.96 -4.42
C GLU A 95 15.87 6.18 -3.26
N VAL A 96 15.44 5.93 -2.03
CA VAL A 96 16.26 6.04 -0.83
C VAL A 96 16.90 4.71 -0.39
N ASN A 97 16.88 3.68 -1.26
CA ASN A 97 17.51 2.37 -1.04
C ASN A 97 17.08 1.68 0.27
N ALA A 98 15.79 1.81 0.63
CA ALA A 98 15.23 1.13 1.80
C ALA A 98 15.37 -0.41 1.71
N VAL A 99 15.50 -1.05 2.87
CA VAL A 99 15.56 -2.53 2.97
C VAL A 99 14.21 -3.15 2.70
N ASP A 100 13.16 -2.55 3.26
CA ASP A 100 11.78 -3.03 3.10
C ASP A 100 10.76 -1.90 3.32
N TYR A 101 9.50 -2.20 3.02
CA TYR A 101 8.36 -1.31 3.19
C TYR A 101 7.20 -2.13 3.77
N LEU A 102 6.75 -1.77 4.98
CA LEU A 102 5.71 -2.47 5.72
C LEU A 102 4.48 -1.57 5.83
N LEU A 103 3.30 -2.16 5.64
CA LEU A 103 2.04 -1.45 5.82
C LEU A 103 1.48 -1.69 7.23
N LYS A 104 0.97 -0.64 7.86
CA LYS A 104 0.17 -0.73 9.09
C LYS A 104 -1.25 -1.26 8.76
N PRO A 105 -1.84 -2.15 9.58
CA PRO A 105 -1.24 -2.81 10.74
C PRO A 105 -0.14 -3.78 10.33
N VAL A 106 0.94 -3.81 11.12
CA VAL A 106 2.13 -4.60 10.79
C VAL A 106 1.85 -6.10 10.99
N ASP A 107 2.01 -6.86 9.92
CA ASP A 107 1.93 -8.33 9.99
C ASP A 107 3.21 -8.91 10.60
N PRO A 108 3.12 -9.75 11.68
CA PRO A 108 4.30 -10.29 12.36
C PRO A 108 5.22 -11.13 11.47
N VAL A 109 4.65 -11.89 10.51
CA VAL A 109 5.45 -12.71 9.58
C VAL A 109 6.24 -11.82 8.63
N ARG A 110 5.59 -10.74 8.12
CA ARG A 110 6.23 -9.75 7.25
C ARG A 110 7.33 -8.98 7.99
N LEU A 111 7.09 -8.61 9.25
CA LEU A 111 8.10 -7.97 10.10
C LEU A 111 9.32 -8.87 10.27
N GLY A 112 9.12 -10.15 10.58
CA GLY A 112 10.21 -11.12 10.70
C GLY A 112 11.05 -11.23 9.42
N LEU A 113 10.41 -11.23 8.24
CA LEU A 113 11.12 -11.27 6.95
C LEU A 113 11.91 -9.97 6.69
N ALA A 114 11.36 -8.82 7.06
CA ALA A 114 12.05 -7.53 6.92
C ALA A 114 13.30 -7.44 7.82
N VAL A 115 13.19 -7.92 9.07
CA VAL A 115 14.32 -8.01 10.00
C VAL A 115 15.43 -8.94 9.45
N GLN A 116 15.07 -10.12 8.93
CA GLN A 116 16.05 -11.03 8.33
C GLN A 116 16.78 -10.41 7.12
N ARG A 117 16.09 -9.60 6.31
CA ARG A 117 16.72 -8.86 5.20
C ARG A 117 17.69 -7.80 5.72
N ALA A 118 17.31 -7.06 6.77
CA ALA A 118 18.18 -6.08 7.39
C ALA A 118 19.45 -6.73 7.96
N GLU A 119 19.31 -7.86 8.65
CA GLU A 119 20.46 -8.65 9.16
C GLU A 119 21.43 -9.04 8.05
N ARG A 120 20.91 -9.57 6.94
CA ARG A 120 21.76 -9.96 5.79
C ARG A 120 22.52 -8.76 5.23
N ARG A 121 21.88 -7.60 5.08
CA ARG A 121 22.55 -6.39 4.58
C ARG A 121 23.62 -5.90 5.54
N VAL A 122 23.31 -5.77 6.83
CA VAL A 122 24.28 -5.36 7.85
C VAL A 122 25.48 -6.30 7.89
N THR A 123 25.24 -7.61 7.80
CA THR A 123 26.32 -8.61 7.77
C THR A 123 27.20 -8.48 6.53
N SER A 124 26.59 -8.23 5.37
CA SER A 124 27.32 -8.02 4.10
C SER A 124 28.18 -6.78 4.17
N ASP A 125 27.66 -5.68 4.67
CA ASP A 125 28.40 -4.40 4.78
C ASP A 125 29.58 -4.51 5.76
N ARG A 126 29.35 -5.15 6.93
CA ARG A 126 30.43 -5.43 7.89
C ARG A 126 31.51 -6.38 7.34
N SER A 127 31.16 -7.23 6.38
CA SER A 127 32.13 -8.13 5.72
C SER A 127 32.98 -7.40 4.67
N LEU A 128 32.40 -6.41 3.97
CA LEU A 128 33.09 -5.58 2.98
C LEU A 128 34.09 -4.62 3.63
N ASP A 129 33.77 -4.05 4.80
CA ASP A 129 34.69 -3.21 5.58
C ASP A 129 35.96 -3.95 6.05
N ARG A 130 35.89 -5.27 6.19
CA ARG A 130 37.05 -6.11 6.57
C ARG A 130 37.96 -6.45 5.38
N VAL A 131 37.51 -6.30 4.13
CA VAL A 131 38.27 -6.70 2.92
C VAL A 131 38.83 -5.50 2.15
N GLY A 132 38.56 -4.27 2.58
CA GLY A 132 39.21 -3.03 2.05
C GLY A 132 39.05 -2.86 0.54
N GLY A 133 37.83 -2.71 0.03
CA GLY A 133 37.56 -2.37 -1.36
C GLY A 133 36.38 -1.41 -1.49
N PRO A 134 36.50 -0.31 -2.29
CA PRO A 134 35.39 0.57 -2.57
C PRO A 134 34.49 -0.10 -3.62
N GLY A 135 33.36 -0.62 -3.22
CA GLY A 135 32.46 -1.16 -4.23
C GLY A 135 31.27 -1.89 -3.69
N GLY A 136 30.11 -1.29 -3.84
CA GLY A 136 28.93 -2.07 -4.02
C GLY A 136 27.76 -1.75 -3.09
N ALA A 137 27.01 -0.73 -3.44
CA ALA A 137 25.57 -0.68 -3.21
C ALA A 137 24.93 -1.87 -4.00
N GLY A 138 25.09 -3.08 -3.50
CA GLY A 138 24.78 -4.31 -4.24
C GLY A 138 23.75 -5.18 -3.55
N GLY A 139 22.49 -4.73 -3.47
CA GLY A 139 21.41 -5.68 -3.63
C GLY A 139 21.34 -6.03 -5.12
N SER A 140 21.37 -7.32 -5.47
CA SER A 140 21.24 -7.75 -6.86
C SER A 140 20.02 -7.06 -7.50
N LEU A 141 20.14 -6.62 -8.76
CA LEU A 141 19.01 -6.14 -9.56
C LEU A 141 17.82 -7.11 -9.48
N ASN A 142 18.10 -8.41 -9.39
CA ASN A 142 17.11 -9.45 -9.18
C ASN A 142 16.40 -9.32 -7.80
N ASP A 143 17.13 -9.08 -6.72
CA ASP A 143 16.52 -8.93 -5.38
C ASP A 143 15.64 -7.68 -5.33
N ARG A 144 16.05 -6.61 -6.03
CA ARG A 144 15.27 -5.37 -6.16
C ARG A 144 14.03 -5.59 -7.03
N LEU A 145 14.15 -6.30 -8.14
CA LEU A 145 13.02 -6.66 -9.01
C LEU A 145 12.03 -7.58 -8.29
N GLU A 146 12.52 -8.60 -7.58
CA GLU A 146 11.66 -9.48 -6.77
C GLU A 146 10.93 -8.71 -5.67
N GLN A 147 11.58 -7.72 -5.05
CA GLN A 147 10.97 -6.86 -4.04
C GLN A 147 9.88 -5.97 -4.66
N ILE A 148 10.12 -5.37 -5.84
CA ILE A 148 9.11 -4.59 -6.58
C ILE A 148 7.93 -5.48 -6.97
N VAL A 149 8.19 -6.62 -7.59
CA VAL A 149 7.17 -7.58 -8.00
C VAL A 149 6.33 -8.03 -6.80
N ARG A 150 6.96 -8.26 -5.66
CA ARG A 150 6.28 -8.69 -4.43
C ARG A 150 5.44 -7.58 -3.81
N LEU A 151 5.94 -6.34 -3.75
CA LEU A 151 5.18 -5.18 -3.27
C LEU A 151 3.99 -4.87 -4.19
N VAL A 152 4.19 -4.97 -5.50
CA VAL A 152 3.11 -4.84 -6.49
C VAL A 152 2.09 -5.95 -6.33
N ALA A 153 2.52 -7.20 -6.16
CA ALA A 153 1.64 -8.35 -5.94
C ALA A 153 0.86 -8.25 -4.60
N GLU A 154 1.50 -7.77 -3.52
CA GLU A 154 0.83 -7.56 -2.23
C GLU A 154 -0.13 -6.38 -2.28
N ARG A 155 0.19 -5.34 -3.06
CA ARG A 155 -0.69 -4.21 -3.34
C ARG A 155 -1.93 -4.66 -4.11
N GLN A 156 -1.77 -5.52 -5.12
CA GLN A 156 -2.88 -6.16 -5.82
C GLN A 156 -3.71 -7.03 -4.85
N ASN A 157 -3.09 -7.90 -4.07
CA ASN A 157 -3.79 -8.83 -3.18
C ASN A 157 -4.63 -8.17 -2.07
N ARG A 158 -4.30 -6.95 -1.63
CA ARG A 158 -5.11 -6.19 -0.65
C ARG A 158 -6.23 -5.37 -1.28
N ARG A 159 -6.05 -4.88 -2.51
CA ARG A 159 -7.09 -4.19 -3.29
C ARG A 159 -8.06 -5.18 -3.94
N ASP A 160 -7.64 -6.44 -4.08
CA ASP A 160 -8.35 -7.46 -4.88
C ASP A 160 -9.49 -8.14 -4.14
N ARG A 161 -9.67 -7.93 -2.82
CA ARG A 161 -10.73 -8.59 -2.05
C ARG A 161 -11.62 -7.60 -1.32
N LEU A 162 -12.90 -7.74 -1.57
CA LEU A 162 -13.96 -6.99 -0.90
C LEU A 162 -14.85 -7.94 -0.10
N ALA A 163 -15.13 -7.60 1.15
CA ALA A 163 -16.14 -8.30 1.94
C ALA A 163 -17.53 -7.78 1.57
N ILE A 164 -18.40 -8.67 1.10
CA ILE A 164 -19.82 -8.37 0.84
C ILE A 164 -20.70 -9.28 1.70
N LYS A 165 -21.82 -8.73 2.18
CA LYS A 165 -22.83 -9.51 2.91
C LYS A 165 -23.85 -10.07 1.92
N VAL A 166 -23.94 -11.40 1.85
CA VAL A 166 -24.91 -12.14 1.06
C VAL A 166 -25.82 -12.92 2.01
N GLY A 167 -27.06 -12.45 2.20
CA GLY A 167 -27.93 -12.97 3.25
C GLY A 167 -27.34 -12.73 4.64
N GLU A 168 -27.10 -13.80 5.40
CA GLU A 168 -26.50 -13.74 6.73
C GLU A 168 -24.98 -14.00 6.75
N ARG A 169 -24.35 -14.17 5.59
CA ARG A 169 -22.94 -14.55 5.48
C ARG A 169 -22.11 -13.42 4.87
N PHE A 170 -20.87 -13.31 5.31
CA PHE A 170 -19.87 -12.46 4.65
C PHE A 170 -19.07 -13.30 3.67
N MET A 171 -18.93 -12.80 2.45
CA MET A 171 -18.16 -13.42 1.39
C MET A 171 -17.03 -12.47 0.99
N LEU A 172 -15.83 -13.02 0.80
CA LEU A 172 -14.70 -12.29 0.24
C LEU A 172 -14.72 -12.52 -1.28
N VAL A 173 -14.98 -11.46 -2.03
CA VAL A 173 -14.99 -11.47 -3.50
C VAL A 173 -13.77 -10.77 -4.04
N GLN A 174 -13.23 -11.25 -5.16
CA GLN A 174 -12.14 -10.60 -5.86
C GLN A 174 -12.67 -9.34 -6.56
N ALA A 175 -11.86 -8.27 -6.60
CA ALA A 175 -12.25 -7.04 -7.30
C ALA A 175 -12.58 -7.28 -8.77
N GLU A 176 -11.84 -8.18 -9.43
CA GLU A 176 -12.06 -8.57 -10.84
C GLU A 176 -13.41 -9.25 -11.09
N GLU A 177 -14.00 -9.87 -10.06
CA GLU A 177 -15.32 -10.50 -10.13
C GLU A 177 -16.45 -9.47 -10.04
N ILE A 178 -16.15 -8.27 -9.48
CA ILE A 178 -17.12 -7.20 -9.32
C ILE A 178 -17.45 -6.61 -10.71
N ILE A 179 -18.74 -6.58 -11.03
CA ILE A 179 -19.26 -6.02 -12.27
C ILE A 179 -19.62 -4.55 -12.05
N HIS A 180 -20.39 -4.26 -11.02
CA HIS A 180 -20.73 -2.88 -10.63
C HIS A 180 -21.13 -2.80 -9.16
N ALA A 181 -21.13 -1.60 -8.62
CA ALA A 181 -21.74 -1.28 -7.34
C ALA A 181 -22.73 -0.12 -7.48
N SER A 182 -23.83 -0.20 -6.76
CA SER A 182 -24.87 0.83 -6.76
C SER A 182 -25.25 1.24 -5.35
N LEU A 183 -25.44 2.54 -5.14
CA LEU A 183 -25.95 3.10 -3.90
C LEU A 183 -27.47 3.26 -4.04
N ALA A 184 -28.24 2.54 -3.22
CA ALA A 184 -29.68 2.65 -3.09
C ALA A 184 -30.06 2.47 -1.61
N ASP A 185 -31.01 3.25 -1.13
CA ASP A 185 -31.55 3.15 0.23
C ASP A 185 -30.46 3.09 1.33
N GLU A 186 -29.50 4.03 1.25
CA GLU A 186 -28.36 4.14 2.18
C GLU A 186 -27.45 2.92 2.24
N SER A 187 -27.60 1.97 1.33
CA SER A 187 -26.77 0.79 1.24
C SER A 187 -26.09 0.66 -0.13
N ILE A 188 -24.87 0.11 -0.15
CA ILE A 188 -24.13 -0.16 -1.38
C ILE A 188 -24.31 -1.63 -1.74
N THR A 189 -25.06 -1.87 -2.82
CA THR A 189 -25.17 -3.19 -3.42
C THR A 189 -24.04 -3.42 -4.38
N VAL A 190 -23.32 -4.53 -4.22
CA VAL A 190 -22.22 -4.97 -5.10
C VAL A 190 -22.70 -6.20 -5.87
N VAL A 191 -22.57 -6.12 -7.19
CA VAL A 191 -22.91 -7.21 -8.12
C VAL A 191 -21.64 -7.81 -8.67
N THR A 192 -21.47 -9.11 -8.50
CA THR A 192 -20.39 -9.90 -9.07
C THR A 192 -20.92 -10.86 -10.14
N SER A 193 -20.04 -11.62 -10.76
CA SER A 193 -20.42 -12.68 -11.72
C SER A 193 -21.23 -13.81 -11.09
N GLN A 194 -21.16 -14.01 -9.77
CA GLN A 194 -21.79 -15.12 -9.08
C GLN A 194 -22.75 -14.70 -7.96
N HIS A 195 -22.58 -13.51 -7.40
CA HIS A 195 -23.28 -13.08 -6.19
C HIS A 195 -23.71 -11.61 -6.27
N VAL A 196 -24.81 -11.34 -5.57
CA VAL A 196 -25.24 -9.97 -5.26
C VAL A 196 -25.25 -9.84 -3.75
N GLY A 197 -24.57 -8.84 -3.23
CA GLY A 197 -24.43 -8.63 -1.79
C GLY A 197 -24.33 -7.14 -1.43
N THR A 198 -24.41 -6.85 -0.15
CA THR A 198 -24.29 -5.49 0.39
C THR A 198 -22.88 -5.26 0.92
N SER A 199 -22.29 -4.13 0.58
CA SER A 199 -20.99 -3.71 1.07
C SER A 199 -21.09 -3.13 2.48
N ASN A 200 -20.00 -3.26 3.27
CA ASN A 200 -19.88 -2.63 4.58
C ASN A 200 -19.48 -1.15 4.50
N TYR A 201 -19.11 -0.65 3.33
CA TYR A 201 -18.79 0.77 3.13
C TYR A 201 -20.05 1.62 3.12
N ARG A 202 -19.97 2.82 3.68
CA ARG A 202 -21.11 3.74 3.76
C ARG A 202 -21.28 4.58 2.48
N THR A 203 -20.18 4.86 1.79
CA THR A 203 -20.19 5.69 0.58
C THR A 203 -19.50 4.98 -0.59
N LEU A 204 -19.94 5.30 -1.82
CA LEU A 204 -19.26 4.79 -3.01
C LEU A 204 -17.85 5.37 -3.18
N ASP A 205 -17.53 6.51 -2.54
CA ASP A 205 -16.20 7.09 -2.57
C ASP A 205 -15.22 6.30 -1.68
N GLU A 206 -15.67 5.85 -0.50
CA GLU A 206 -14.92 4.92 0.34
C GLU A 206 -14.66 3.59 -0.36
N LEU A 207 -15.68 3.03 -1.02
CA LEU A 207 -15.54 1.81 -1.81
C LEU A 207 -14.58 2.01 -2.99
N HIS A 208 -14.71 3.13 -3.72
CA HIS A 208 -13.86 3.45 -4.87
C HIS A 208 -12.39 3.61 -4.48
N ALA A 209 -12.10 4.19 -3.31
CA ALA A 209 -10.74 4.32 -2.79
C ALA A 209 -10.05 2.97 -2.51
N ARG A 210 -10.83 1.90 -2.33
CA ARG A 210 -10.32 0.53 -2.11
C ARG A 210 -10.13 -0.28 -3.40
N LEU A 211 -10.73 0.16 -4.49
CA LEU A 211 -10.68 -0.51 -5.78
C LEU A 211 -9.67 0.18 -6.71
N ASP A 212 -9.20 -0.53 -7.72
CA ASP A 212 -8.28 0.04 -8.70
C ASP A 212 -8.99 1.10 -9.56
N PRO A 213 -8.57 2.39 -9.51
CA PRO A 213 -9.16 3.45 -10.30
C PRO A 213 -8.93 3.29 -11.82
N GLY A 214 -8.01 2.41 -12.24
CA GLY A 214 -7.84 1.99 -13.63
C GLY A 214 -8.93 1.04 -14.10
N MET A 215 -9.50 0.23 -13.20
CA MET A 215 -10.57 -0.71 -13.49
C MET A 215 -11.97 -0.19 -13.15
N PHE A 216 -12.10 0.61 -12.09
CA PHE A 216 -13.39 1.05 -11.56
C PHE A 216 -13.62 2.53 -11.80
N TRP A 217 -14.73 2.86 -12.45
CA TRP A 217 -15.11 4.24 -12.75
C TRP A 217 -16.41 4.62 -12.07
N ARG A 218 -16.41 5.79 -11.42
CA ARG A 218 -17.61 6.43 -10.91
C ARG A 218 -18.36 7.10 -12.06
N VAL A 219 -19.24 6.36 -12.73
CA VAL A 219 -19.97 6.85 -13.92
C VAL A 219 -21.20 7.68 -13.58
N HIS A 220 -21.74 7.49 -12.37
CA HIS A 220 -22.89 8.22 -11.85
C HIS A 220 -22.73 8.45 -10.34
N ARG A 221 -23.46 9.44 -9.77
CA ARG A 221 -23.43 9.68 -8.31
C ARG A 221 -23.79 8.44 -7.48
N SER A 222 -24.59 7.55 -8.05
CA SER A 222 -25.06 6.30 -7.40
C SER A 222 -24.47 5.03 -8.01
N HIS A 223 -23.52 5.11 -8.95
CA HIS A 223 -22.97 3.92 -9.61
C HIS A 223 -21.47 3.97 -9.81
N LEU A 224 -20.82 2.87 -9.47
CA LEU A 224 -19.42 2.55 -9.73
C LEU A 224 -19.38 1.29 -10.61
N VAL A 225 -18.67 1.31 -11.73
CA VAL A 225 -18.64 0.20 -12.69
C VAL A 225 -17.22 -0.28 -12.94
N ASN A 226 -17.06 -1.57 -13.16
CA ASN A 226 -15.83 -2.15 -13.70
C ASN A 226 -15.86 -1.99 -15.23
N ILE A 227 -14.93 -1.21 -15.76
CA ILE A 227 -14.89 -0.92 -17.21
C ILE A 227 -14.65 -2.17 -18.06
N ASN A 228 -13.96 -3.18 -17.52
CA ASN A 228 -13.70 -4.45 -18.21
C ASN A 228 -14.92 -5.37 -18.26
N LYS A 229 -15.99 -5.02 -17.52
CA LYS A 229 -17.26 -5.76 -17.47
C LYS A 229 -18.40 -5.02 -18.16
N ILE A 230 -18.10 -4.00 -18.94
CA ILE A 230 -19.09 -3.34 -19.81
C ILE A 230 -19.30 -4.23 -21.03
N LYS A 231 -20.55 -4.61 -21.27
CA LYS A 231 -20.98 -5.42 -22.43
C LYS A 231 -21.21 -4.54 -23.65
N GLU A 232 -21.92 -3.42 -23.45
CA GLU A 232 -22.32 -2.49 -24.52
C GLU A 232 -22.37 -1.06 -24.00
N ILE A 233 -22.09 -0.09 -24.86
CA ILE A 233 -22.24 1.33 -24.63
C ILE A 233 -23.27 1.86 -25.62
N VAL A 234 -24.43 2.21 -25.13
CA VAL A 234 -25.58 2.60 -25.94
C VAL A 234 -25.72 4.13 -25.92
N PRO A 235 -25.72 4.81 -27.06
CA PRO A 235 -26.03 6.23 -27.11
C PRO A 235 -27.45 6.48 -26.59
N TRP A 236 -27.61 7.53 -25.76
CA TRP A 236 -28.86 7.93 -25.16
C TRP A 236 -29.18 9.39 -25.49
N PHE A 237 -30.36 9.87 -25.13
CA PHE A 237 -30.80 11.24 -25.42
C PHE A 237 -29.78 12.29 -24.96
N SER A 238 -29.73 13.40 -25.72
CA SER A 238 -28.87 14.57 -25.38
C SER A 238 -27.39 14.27 -25.26
N ARG A 239 -26.85 13.40 -26.10
CA ARG A 239 -25.42 13.00 -26.10
C ARG A 239 -24.94 12.31 -24.81
N ASN A 240 -25.85 11.72 -24.06
CA ASN A 240 -25.51 10.86 -22.92
C ASN A 240 -25.33 9.40 -23.39
N TYR A 241 -24.88 8.53 -22.46
CA TYR A 241 -24.72 7.11 -22.72
C TYR A 241 -25.34 6.28 -21.61
N ILE A 242 -25.76 5.08 -21.95
CA ILE A 242 -26.12 4.00 -21.03
C ILE A 242 -25.09 2.90 -21.20
N LEU A 243 -24.57 2.39 -20.08
CA LEU A 243 -23.70 1.23 -20.05
C LEU A 243 -24.55 0.00 -19.77
N ARG A 244 -24.48 -1.01 -20.62
CA ARG A 244 -25.01 -2.35 -20.31
C ARG A 244 -23.90 -3.20 -19.74
N MET A 245 -24.12 -3.68 -18.53
CA MET A 245 -23.14 -4.47 -17.83
C MET A 245 -23.23 -5.95 -18.20
N ASN A 246 -22.12 -6.66 -18.04
CA ASN A 246 -22.04 -8.10 -18.31
C ASN A 246 -22.44 -8.93 -17.07
N ASP A 247 -23.59 -8.61 -16.50
CA ASP A 247 -24.26 -9.36 -15.44
C ASP A 247 -25.46 -10.14 -16.00
N GLU A 248 -26.04 -11.04 -15.21
CA GLU A 248 -27.19 -11.88 -15.64
C GLU A 248 -28.38 -11.04 -16.11
N LYS A 249 -28.58 -9.86 -15.52
CA LYS A 249 -29.70 -8.95 -15.82
C LYS A 249 -29.38 -7.99 -16.96
N SER A 250 -28.15 -7.96 -17.47
CA SER A 250 -27.68 -6.92 -18.40
C SER A 250 -28.03 -5.51 -17.91
N THR A 251 -27.68 -5.24 -16.64
CA THR A 251 -28.08 -4.02 -15.93
C THR A 251 -27.69 -2.77 -16.71
N GLU A 252 -28.63 -1.86 -16.91
CA GLU A 252 -28.42 -0.60 -17.61
C GLU A 252 -28.07 0.50 -16.61
N ILE A 253 -26.89 1.11 -16.77
CA ILE A 253 -26.37 2.14 -15.88
C ILE A 253 -26.20 3.45 -16.64
N PRO A 254 -26.89 4.53 -16.25
CA PRO A 254 -26.76 5.82 -16.91
C PRO A 254 -25.41 6.47 -16.59
N VAL A 255 -24.77 7.06 -17.60
CA VAL A 255 -23.55 7.86 -17.45
C VAL A 255 -23.92 9.32 -17.20
N SER A 256 -23.38 9.91 -16.13
CA SER A 256 -23.60 11.33 -15.84
C SER A 256 -22.92 12.22 -16.89
N ARG A 257 -23.48 13.44 -17.10
CA ARG A 257 -22.93 14.40 -18.08
C ARG A 257 -21.45 14.71 -17.84
N ALA A 258 -21.05 14.81 -16.59
CA ALA A 258 -19.65 15.06 -16.21
C ALA A 258 -18.71 13.92 -16.62
N GLN A 259 -19.18 12.66 -16.60
CA GLN A 259 -18.38 11.49 -16.95
C GLN A 259 -18.46 11.10 -18.44
N THR A 260 -19.43 11.65 -19.16
CA THR A 260 -19.58 11.41 -20.60
C THR A 260 -18.33 11.82 -21.38
N ARG A 261 -17.68 12.94 -21.00
CA ARG A 261 -16.44 13.39 -21.64
C ARG A 261 -15.32 12.34 -21.48
N ARG A 262 -15.09 11.86 -20.26
CA ARG A 262 -14.09 10.83 -19.96
C ARG A 262 -14.36 9.54 -20.74
N LEU A 263 -15.63 9.14 -20.83
CA LEU A 263 -16.03 7.95 -21.58
C LEU A 263 -15.71 8.12 -23.08
N ARG A 264 -15.99 9.29 -23.68
CA ARG A 264 -15.67 9.55 -25.09
C ARG A 264 -14.18 9.57 -25.36
N GLU A 265 -13.39 10.17 -24.49
CA GLU A 265 -11.92 10.16 -24.57
C GLU A 265 -11.38 8.71 -24.52
N TYR A 266 -11.94 7.88 -23.66
CA TYR A 266 -11.57 6.47 -23.55
C TYR A 266 -11.91 5.67 -24.81
N LEU A 267 -13.08 5.91 -25.39
CA LEU A 267 -13.56 5.23 -26.60
C LEU A 267 -12.98 5.84 -27.89
N LYS A 268 -12.25 6.96 -27.81
CA LYS A 268 -11.74 7.72 -28.94
C LYS A 268 -12.85 8.16 -29.91
N LEU A 269 -14.01 8.59 -29.35
CA LEU A 269 -15.21 9.08 -30.07
C LEU A 269 -15.25 10.62 -30.12
#